data_3c370eeb487217f8ec91c52b2fc89aec
#
_entry.id   3c370eeb487217f8ec91c52b2fc89aec
#
_cell.length_a   1.000
_cell.length_b   1.000
_cell.length_c   1.000
_cell.angle_alpha   90.00
_cell.angle_beta   90.00
_cell.angle_gamma   90.00
#
_symmetry.space_group_name_H-M   'P 1'
#
loop_
_entity.id
_entity.type
_entity.pdbx_description
1 polymer ?
#
loop_
_entity_poly.entity_id
_entity_poly.type
_entity_poly.pdbx_seq_one_letter_code
_entity_poly.pdbx_strand_id
1 'polypeptide(L)'
;MEFTIKQSTLKDELGFIQGVVERKTTIPVLANILIESLGDNEIRIVGTDLDVTIRCDAEAVVEKAGSICVSARKLFDIVRALDAEDVHFKKDDNEWVTMKCGRAKFRLAGVNREQFPEIPSFKSTPLSLPAATFNYFIQNTAFAITNEVSRFTLSGAKFVIADGIARMVTTDGHRLAFIEQKLSGDEKTSAIDTLIPRKALLELAKIARDTGGDIAFGEDQKHLFFEIEGRLLISRTLTGSFPNYELVMPKDNDLAAVFDLEEMRAAVRRVSLMADDRTRSIRLIVRDGEIELNAQSSEEGEGREVVPAEYTGPETPIGFNWQYLLEFLNNAGSMANSTKAEAEKESDGDGTVRVRDGNAATRISFEFKDSNAQTQMRIADNSEYDYKYIVMPLRI
;
A
#
# COMPACT_ATOMS: atom_id res chain seq x y z
N MET A 1 3.97 -25.65 26.44
CA MET A 1 2.82 -25.19 25.66
C MET A 1 2.32 -26.34 24.79
N GLU A 2 1.01 -26.54 24.78
CA GLU A 2 0.36 -27.54 23.92
C GLU A 2 -0.98 -26.97 23.46
N PHE A 3 -1.26 -26.99 22.14
CA PHE A 3 -2.49 -26.40 21.57
C PHE A 3 -2.82 -27.00 20.21
N THR A 4 -4.09 -26.87 19.82
CA THR A 4 -4.62 -27.30 18.53
C THR A 4 -5.31 -26.13 17.81
N ILE A 5 -5.02 -25.92 16.52
CA ILE A 5 -5.56 -24.85 15.68
C ILE A 5 -5.92 -25.38 14.30
N LYS A 6 -6.95 -24.82 13.64
CA LYS A 6 -7.28 -25.14 12.25
C LYS A 6 -6.16 -24.70 11.30
N GLN A 7 -5.80 -25.58 10.36
CA GLN A 7 -4.76 -25.29 9.36
C GLN A 7 -5.07 -24.02 8.56
N SER A 8 -6.32 -23.81 8.14
CA SER A 8 -6.73 -22.63 7.37
C SER A 8 -6.48 -21.34 8.15
N THR A 9 -6.94 -21.26 9.41
CA THR A 9 -6.73 -20.10 10.28
C THR A 9 -5.24 -19.81 10.47
N LEU A 10 -4.46 -20.85 10.80
CA LEU A 10 -3.01 -20.69 10.98
C LEU A 10 -2.30 -20.24 9.71
N LYS A 11 -2.69 -20.79 8.54
CA LYS A 11 -2.13 -20.42 7.24
C LYS A 11 -2.37 -18.95 6.91
N ASP A 12 -3.58 -18.47 7.14
CA ASP A 12 -3.98 -17.11 6.82
C ASP A 12 -3.23 -16.11 7.72
N GLU A 13 -3.16 -16.34 9.04
CA GLU A 13 -2.43 -15.45 9.95
C GLU A 13 -0.91 -15.46 9.70
N LEU A 14 -0.33 -16.63 9.45
CA LEU A 14 1.07 -16.72 9.06
C LEU A 14 1.36 -16.01 7.73
N GLY A 15 0.39 -15.97 6.81
CA GLY A 15 0.49 -15.25 5.54
C GLY A 15 0.73 -13.75 5.72
N PHE A 16 0.05 -13.11 6.68
CA PHE A 16 0.27 -11.69 7.02
C PHE A 16 1.63 -11.49 7.68
N ILE A 17 2.00 -12.35 8.62
CA ILE A 17 3.25 -12.22 9.39
C ILE A 17 4.50 -12.38 8.50
N GLN A 18 4.43 -13.22 7.45
CA GLN A 18 5.54 -13.41 6.50
C GLN A 18 6.01 -12.12 5.82
N GLY A 19 5.14 -11.12 5.67
CA GLY A 19 5.48 -9.82 5.09
C GLY A 19 6.48 -9.02 5.92
N VAL A 20 6.48 -9.23 7.23
CA VAL A 20 7.32 -8.50 8.18
C VAL A 20 8.62 -9.23 8.47
N VAL A 21 8.58 -10.55 8.63
CA VAL A 21 9.76 -11.35 9.02
C VAL A 21 10.81 -11.36 7.91
N GLU A 22 12.02 -10.91 8.23
CA GLU A 22 13.12 -10.85 7.27
C GLU A 22 13.69 -12.24 6.93
N ARG A 23 13.95 -12.45 5.64
CA ARG A 23 14.56 -13.71 5.15
C ARG A 23 16.03 -13.83 5.49
N LYS A 24 16.74 -12.70 5.57
CA LYS A 24 18.15 -12.60 5.90
C LYS A 24 18.30 -11.48 6.91
N THR A 25 18.54 -11.82 8.15
CA THR A 25 18.75 -10.86 9.23
C THR A 25 20.06 -11.15 9.95
N THR A 26 20.70 -10.10 10.44
CA THR A 26 21.89 -10.22 11.30
C THR A 26 21.53 -10.64 12.73
N ILE A 27 20.26 -10.58 13.10
CA ILE A 27 19.71 -10.97 14.41
C ILE A 27 18.85 -12.23 14.22
N PRO A 28 19.38 -13.45 14.46
CA PRO A 28 18.73 -14.69 14.07
C PRO A 28 17.31 -14.88 14.62
N VAL A 29 17.00 -14.34 15.79
CA VAL A 29 15.66 -14.49 16.41
C VAL A 29 14.57 -13.79 15.58
N LEU A 30 14.88 -12.75 14.82
CA LEU A 30 13.92 -12.04 13.95
C LEU A 30 13.44 -12.85 12.75
N ALA A 31 14.08 -14.00 12.46
CA ALA A 31 13.58 -14.96 11.49
C ALA A 31 12.49 -15.89 12.07
N ASN A 32 12.22 -15.76 13.36
CA ASN A 32 11.20 -16.56 14.06
C ASN A 32 9.93 -15.74 14.30
N ILE A 33 8.85 -16.47 14.55
CA ILE A 33 7.62 -15.94 15.15
C ILE A 33 7.50 -16.43 16.57
N LEU A 34 6.83 -15.64 17.37
CA LEU A 34 6.42 -15.99 18.72
C LEU A 34 4.94 -16.38 18.69
N ILE A 35 4.58 -17.50 19.33
CA ILE A 35 3.20 -17.91 19.58
C ILE A 35 3.02 -18.06 21.07
N GLU A 36 2.04 -17.35 21.65
CA GLU A 36 1.72 -17.35 23.08
C GLU A 36 0.25 -17.70 23.30
N SER A 37 -0.07 -18.41 24.39
CA SER A 37 -1.47 -18.65 24.78
C SER A 37 -2.08 -17.41 25.41
N LEU A 38 -3.34 -17.12 25.05
CA LEU A 38 -4.18 -16.08 25.63
C LEU A 38 -5.39 -16.71 26.36
N GLY A 39 -5.12 -17.55 27.38
CA GLY A 39 -6.14 -18.36 28.01
C GLY A 39 -6.32 -19.74 27.35
N ASP A 40 -7.54 -20.31 27.41
CA ASP A 40 -7.79 -21.69 26.99
C ASP A 40 -8.28 -21.81 25.54
N ASN A 41 -8.73 -20.72 24.92
CA ASN A 41 -9.37 -20.77 23.60
C ASN A 41 -8.71 -19.87 22.54
N GLU A 42 -7.59 -19.25 22.85
CA GLU A 42 -6.96 -18.29 21.96
C GLU A 42 -5.44 -18.32 22.07
N ILE A 43 -4.78 -18.09 20.93
CA ILE A 43 -3.34 -17.89 20.85
C ILE A 43 -3.04 -16.56 20.16
N ARG A 44 -1.90 -15.98 20.50
CA ARG A 44 -1.31 -14.81 19.85
C ARG A 44 -0.10 -15.20 19.04
N ILE A 45 -0.06 -14.77 17.81
CA ILE A 45 1.06 -14.99 16.89
C ILE A 45 1.69 -13.63 16.57
N VAL A 46 3.01 -13.51 16.74
CA VAL A 46 3.75 -12.25 16.55
C VAL A 46 4.96 -12.47 15.67
N GLY A 47 5.15 -11.57 14.71
CA GLY A 47 6.38 -11.44 13.93
C GLY A 47 6.86 -10.00 13.91
N THR A 48 8.18 -9.79 13.90
CA THR A 48 8.79 -8.44 13.90
C THR A 48 10.15 -8.44 13.22
N ASP A 49 10.49 -7.27 12.64
CA ASP A 49 11.86 -6.92 12.20
C ASP A 49 12.46 -5.75 13.01
N LEU A 50 11.80 -5.39 14.12
CA LEU A 50 12.06 -4.25 15.02
C LEU A 50 11.51 -2.90 14.50
N ASP A 51 11.29 -2.72 13.22
CA ASP A 51 10.67 -1.51 12.66
C ASP A 51 9.16 -1.68 12.48
N VAL A 52 8.74 -2.87 12.06
CA VAL A 52 7.34 -3.26 11.94
C VAL A 52 7.08 -4.56 12.70
N THR A 53 5.99 -4.60 13.44
CA THR A 53 5.51 -5.79 14.15
C THR A 53 4.08 -6.07 13.71
N ILE A 54 3.77 -7.32 13.38
CA ILE A 54 2.38 -7.79 13.20
C ILE A 54 2.05 -8.76 14.33
N ARG A 55 0.92 -8.53 14.95
CA ARG A 55 0.31 -9.37 15.97
C ARG A 55 -1.07 -9.81 15.49
N CYS A 56 -1.32 -11.09 15.48
CA CYS A 56 -2.59 -11.70 15.14
C CYS A 56 -3.05 -12.55 16.33
N ASP A 57 -4.29 -12.39 16.74
CA ASP A 57 -4.92 -13.23 17.74
C ASP A 57 -5.84 -14.24 17.01
N ALA A 58 -5.79 -15.53 17.36
CA ALA A 58 -6.46 -16.60 16.63
C ALA A 58 -7.09 -17.63 17.56
N GLU A 59 -8.28 -18.11 17.22
CA GLU A 59 -8.95 -19.19 17.96
C GLU A 59 -8.13 -20.49 17.90
N ALA A 60 -7.90 -21.06 19.07
CA ALA A 60 -7.19 -22.33 19.23
C ALA A 60 -7.62 -23.01 20.54
N VAL A 61 -7.59 -24.33 20.59
CA VAL A 61 -7.80 -25.06 21.85
C VAL A 61 -6.44 -25.22 22.54
N VAL A 62 -6.29 -24.62 23.71
CA VAL A 62 -5.04 -24.61 24.48
C VAL A 62 -5.14 -25.65 25.61
N GLU A 63 -4.41 -26.75 25.49
CA GLU A 63 -4.35 -27.79 26.51
C GLU A 63 -3.33 -27.46 27.61
N LYS A 64 -2.24 -26.75 27.23
CA LYS A 64 -1.22 -26.29 28.18
C LYS A 64 -0.71 -24.92 27.80
N ALA A 65 -0.93 -23.94 28.66
CA ALA A 65 -0.46 -22.59 28.48
C ALA A 65 1.06 -22.49 28.35
N GLY A 66 1.55 -21.42 27.69
CA GLY A 66 2.96 -21.13 27.52
C GLY A 66 3.26 -20.34 26.25
N SER A 67 4.48 -20.51 25.75
CA SER A 67 4.94 -19.87 24.52
C SER A 67 5.86 -20.79 23.71
N ILE A 68 5.84 -20.64 22.39
CA ILE A 68 6.81 -21.24 21.45
C ILE A 68 7.37 -20.14 20.56
N CYS A 69 8.64 -20.29 20.17
CA CYS A 69 9.26 -19.39 19.22
C CYS A 69 9.97 -20.25 18.16
N VAL A 70 9.51 -20.19 16.90
CA VAL A 70 9.94 -21.07 15.80
C VAL A 70 10.12 -20.28 14.51
N SER A 71 10.89 -20.83 13.57
CA SER A 71 11.12 -20.22 12.26
C SER A 71 9.80 -19.95 11.53
N ALA A 72 9.53 -18.67 11.27
CA ALA A 72 8.34 -18.19 10.57
C ALA A 72 8.18 -18.86 9.21
N ARG A 73 9.23 -18.80 8.40
CA ARG A 73 9.23 -19.36 7.04
C ARG A 73 9.02 -20.86 7.02
N LYS A 74 9.78 -21.58 7.86
CA LYS A 74 9.70 -23.04 7.88
C LYS A 74 8.30 -23.49 8.31
N LEU A 75 7.72 -22.82 9.33
CA LEU A 75 6.37 -23.11 9.77
C LEU A 75 5.34 -22.82 8.66
N PHE A 76 5.42 -21.65 8.02
CA PHE A 76 4.52 -21.29 6.93
C PHE A 76 4.60 -22.25 5.75
N ASP A 77 5.83 -22.63 5.31
CA ASP A 77 6.02 -23.57 4.21
C ASP A 77 5.39 -24.93 4.52
N ILE A 78 5.51 -25.41 5.76
CA ILE A 78 4.89 -26.67 6.20
C ILE A 78 3.37 -26.51 6.23
N VAL A 79 2.84 -25.51 6.94
CA VAL A 79 1.39 -25.32 7.10
C VAL A 79 0.68 -25.17 5.76
N ARG A 80 1.30 -24.47 4.81
CA ARG A 80 0.76 -24.32 3.45
C ARG A 80 0.69 -25.64 2.67
N ALA A 81 1.56 -26.59 2.99
CA ALA A 81 1.62 -27.88 2.32
C ALA A 81 0.74 -28.96 3.00
N LEU A 82 0.13 -28.65 4.16
CA LEU A 82 -0.77 -29.56 4.85
C LEU A 82 -2.18 -29.53 4.25
N ASP A 83 -2.90 -30.64 4.40
CA ASP A 83 -4.34 -30.70 4.13
C ASP A 83 -5.12 -29.86 5.17
N ALA A 84 -6.39 -29.54 4.86
CA ALA A 84 -7.25 -28.69 5.70
C ALA A 84 -7.78 -29.48 6.93
N GLU A 85 -6.91 -29.78 7.87
CA GLU A 85 -7.21 -30.47 9.14
C GLU A 85 -6.71 -29.66 10.33
N ASP A 86 -7.01 -30.13 11.54
CA ASP A 86 -6.48 -29.54 12.77
C ASP A 86 -4.99 -29.82 12.90
N VAL A 87 -4.24 -28.79 13.29
CA VAL A 87 -2.80 -28.86 13.53
C VAL A 87 -2.54 -28.80 15.04
N HIS A 88 -2.00 -29.87 15.58
CA HIS A 88 -1.64 -29.95 16.99
C HIS A 88 -0.16 -29.62 17.19
N PHE A 89 0.12 -28.75 18.15
CA PHE A 89 1.47 -28.32 18.55
C PHE A 89 1.77 -28.75 19.99
N LYS A 90 2.99 -29.22 20.20
CA LYS A 90 3.51 -29.54 21.53
C LYS A 90 4.96 -29.11 21.64
N LYS A 91 5.26 -28.25 22.64
CA LYS A 91 6.62 -27.86 23.01
C LYS A 91 7.22 -28.88 23.95
N ASP A 92 8.41 -29.36 23.63
CA ASP A 92 9.24 -30.20 24.47
C ASP A 92 10.10 -29.34 25.44
N ASP A 93 10.68 -29.95 26.49
CA ASP A 93 11.48 -29.23 27.49
C ASP A 93 12.77 -28.57 26.95
N ASN A 94 13.22 -29.02 25.77
CA ASN A 94 14.44 -28.50 25.10
C ASN A 94 14.14 -27.46 23.99
N GLU A 95 13.04 -26.74 24.09
CA GLU A 95 12.54 -25.73 23.12
C GLU A 95 12.10 -26.33 21.76
N TRP A 96 12.28 -27.62 21.51
CA TRP A 96 11.78 -28.21 20.28
C TRP A 96 10.25 -28.27 20.30
N VAL A 97 9.68 -28.10 19.11
CA VAL A 97 8.23 -28.11 18.90
C VAL A 97 7.86 -29.24 17.97
N THR A 98 7.06 -30.16 18.46
CA THR A 98 6.44 -31.21 17.65
C THR A 98 5.11 -30.69 17.11
N MET A 99 4.92 -30.78 15.79
CA MET A 99 3.69 -30.46 15.08
C MET A 99 3.13 -31.70 14.43
N LYS A 100 1.81 -31.94 14.56
CA LYS A 100 1.09 -33.06 13.95
C LYS A 100 -0.15 -32.56 13.21
N CYS A 101 -0.42 -33.13 12.04
CA CYS A 101 -1.63 -32.90 11.27
C CYS A 101 -1.95 -34.20 10.50
N GLY A 102 -3.07 -34.83 10.82
CA GLY A 102 -3.38 -36.16 10.29
C GLY A 102 -2.24 -37.16 10.49
N ARG A 103 -1.68 -37.68 9.39
CA ARG A 103 -0.54 -38.60 9.41
C ARG A 103 0.83 -37.94 9.42
N ALA A 104 0.86 -36.62 9.14
CA ALA A 104 2.10 -35.84 9.07
C ALA A 104 2.60 -35.49 10.48
N LYS A 105 3.91 -35.63 10.70
CA LYS A 105 4.56 -35.23 11.94
C LYS A 105 5.88 -34.51 11.62
N PHE A 106 6.03 -33.34 12.17
CA PHE A 106 7.24 -32.55 12.03
C PHE A 106 7.81 -32.19 13.42
N ARG A 107 9.09 -31.93 13.45
CA ARG A 107 9.77 -31.47 14.65
C ARG A 107 10.62 -30.25 14.28
N LEU A 108 10.29 -29.09 14.85
CA LEU A 108 10.92 -27.81 14.60
C LEU A 108 11.84 -27.44 15.77
N ALA A 109 13.03 -26.96 15.46
CA ALA A 109 13.88 -26.34 16.47
C ALA A 109 13.26 -24.99 16.88
N GLY A 110 13.04 -24.78 18.15
CA GLY A 110 12.59 -23.52 18.71
C GLY A 110 13.72 -22.80 19.42
N VAL A 111 13.44 -21.55 19.82
CA VAL A 111 14.30 -20.72 20.66
C VAL A 111 13.55 -20.24 21.90
N ASN A 112 14.28 -19.85 22.93
CA ASN A 112 13.66 -19.35 24.16
C ASN A 112 12.91 -18.04 23.90
N ARG A 113 11.72 -17.91 24.51
CA ARG A 113 10.86 -16.71 24.50
C ARG A 113 11.64 -15.44 24.90
N GLU A 114 12.53 -15.52 25.86
CA GLU A 114 13.31 -14.39 26.37
C GLU A 114 14.23 -13.76 25.32
N GLN A 115 14.56 -14.49 24.26
CA GLN A 115 15.35 -13.96 23.14
C GLN A 115 14.51 -13.14 22.15
N PHE A 116 13.19 -13.32 22.16
CA PHE A 116 12.30 -12.58 21.27
C PHE A 116 12.09 -11.15 21.81
N PRO A 117 12.10 -10.13 20.93
CA PRO A 117 11.94 -8.74 21.34
C PRO A 117 10.67 -8.47 22.15
N GLU A 118 10.72 -7.46 23.01
CA GLU A 118 9.52 -6.92 23.65
C GLU A 118 8.63 -6.21 22.61
N ILE A 119 7.32 -6.42 22.74
CA ILE A 119 6.34 -5.87 21.81
C ILE A 119 5.74 -4.62 22.43
N PRO A 120 5.78 -3.46 21.75
CA PRO A 120 5.14 -2.25 22.24
C PRO A 120 3.63 -2.46 22.46
N SER A 121 3.08 -1.84 23.48
CA SER A 121 1.65 -1.88 23.80
C SER A 121 1.04 -0.49 23.69
N PHE A 122 -0.11 -0.40 23.02
CA PHE A 122 -0.87 0.84 22.89
C PHE A 122 -1.89 0.98 24.02
N LYS A 123 -1.99 2.19 24.60
CA LYS A 123 -2.83 2.45 25.78
C LYS A 123 -3.82 3.62 25.62
N SER A 124 -3.80 4.29 24.47
CA SER A 124 -4.69 5.44 24.19
C SER A 124 -5.96 5.00 23.48
N THR A 125 -6.96 5.91 23.44
CA THR A 125 -8.15 5.70 22.63
C THR A 125 -7.80 5.85 21.14
N PRO A 126 -8.02 4.83 20.32
CA PRO A 126 -7.73 4.91 18.90
C PRO A 126 -8.74 5.79 18.16
N LEU A 127 -8.31 6.34 17.03
CA LEU A 127 -9.17 6.97 16.04
C LEU A 127 -9.66 5.91 15.06
N SER A 128 -10.96 5.90 14.76
CA SER A 128 -11.54 5.03 13.73
C SER A 128 -11.44 5.67 12.36
N LEU A 129 -10.96 4.92 11.37
CA LEU A 129 -10.83 5.32 9.96
C LEU A 129 -11.39 4.19 9.08
N PRO A 130 -12.24 4.49 8.07
CA PRO A 130 -12.68 3.46 7.15
C PRO A 130 -11.50 2.76 6.45
N ALA A 131 -11.43 1.44 6.57
CA ALA A 131 -10.32 0.66 6.00
C ALA A 131 -10.24 0.82 4.48
N ALA A 132 -11.39 0.90 3.80
CA ALA A 132 -11.48 1.14 2.36
C ALA A 132 -10.83 2.47 1.97
N THR A 133 -11.16 3.58 2.66
CA THR A 133 -10.56 4.91 2.44
C THR A 133 -9.05 4.88 2.64
N PHE A 134 -8.60 4.27 3.74
CA PHE A 134 -7.17 4.23 4.04
C PHE A 134 -6.39 3.38 3.02
N ASN A 135 -6.95 2.22 2.64
CA ASN A 135 -6.38 1.38 1.60
C ASN A 135 -6.32 2.09 0.23
N TYR A 136 -7.38 2.83 -0.10
CA TYR A 136 -7.43 3.67 -1.29
C TYR A 136 -6.32 4.73 -1.29
N PHE A 137 -6.08 5.40 -0.16
CA PHE A 137 -4.99 6.35 0.00
C PHE A 137 -3.63 5.69 -0.24
N ILE A 138 -3.38 4.53 0.36
CA ILE A 138 -2.13 3.79 0.18
C ILE A 138 -1.90 3.41 -1.28
N GLN A 139 -2.90 2.84 -1.94
CA GLN A 139 -2.79 2.40 -3.33
C GLN A 139 -2.45 3.57 -4.28
N ASN A 140 -3.00 4.76 -4.00
CA ASN A 140 -2.84 5.93 -4.86
C ASN A 140 -1.63 6.80 -4.54
N THR A 141 -0.90 6.50 -3.46
CA THR A 141 0.25 7.31 -3.06
C THR A 141 1.53 6.51 -2.88
N ALA A 142 1.48 5.27 -2.39
CA ALA A 142 2.67 4.53 -1.98
C ALA A 142 3.70 4.29 -3.11
N PHE A 143 3.29 4.33 -4.38
CA PHE A 143 4.19 4.18 -5.53
C PHE A 143 5.13 5.37 -5.72
N ALA A 144 4.79 6.56 -5.21
CA ALA A 144 5.63 7.75 -5.29
C ALA A 144 6.62 7.89 -4.13
N ILE A 145 6.64 6.94 -3.17
CA ILE A 145 7.62 6.91 -2.09
C ILE A 145 8.99 6.53 -2.64
N THR A 146 10.05 7.24 -2.21
CA THR A 146 11.43 6.91 -2.60
C THR A 146 11.88 5.54 -2.09
N ASN A 147 12.72 4.87 -2.88
CA ASN A 147 13.45 3.68 -2.45
C ASN A 147 14.87 4.03 -1.93
N GLU A 148 15.28 5.29 -1.97
CA GLU A 148 16.60 5.73 -1.53
C GLU A 148 16.67 5.82 -0.01
N VAL A 149 17.47 4.98 0.61
CA VAL A 149 17.67 4.91 2.07
C VAL A 149 18.23 6.22 2.64
N SER A 150 18.97 7.00 1.84
CA SER A 150 19.56 8.30 2.24
C SER A 150 18.53 9.40 2.45
N ARG A 151 17.30 9.26 1.92
CA ARG A 151 16.22 10.25 2.03
C ARG A 151 15.18 9.82 3.04
N PHE A 152 15.56 9.72 4.29
CA PHE A 152 14.76 9.16 5.38
C PHE A 152 13.32 9.71 5.45
N THR A 153 13.14 11.02 5.33
CA THR A 153 11.83 11.65 5.44
C THR A 153 10.91 11.41 4.24
N LEU A 154 11.49 10.95 3.11
CA LEU A 154 10.74 10.60 1.90
C LEU A 154 10.50 9.08 1.77
N SER A 155 11.01 8.27 2.70
CA SER A 155 10.85 6.80 2.68
C SER A 155 9.50 6.33 3.25
N GLY A 156 8.55 7.24 3.40
CA GLY A 156 7.18 6.98 3.86
C GLY A 156 6.19 8.02 3.35
N ALA A 157 4.95 7.93 3.82
CA ALA A 157 3.89 8.88 3.51
C ALA A 157 3.68 9.85 4.68
N LYS A 158 3.49 11.11 4.36
CA LYS A 158 2.94 12.11 5.26
C LYS A 158 1.44 11.86 5.37
N PHE A 159 0.96 11.55 6.58
CA PHE A 159 -0.45 11.36 6.86
C PHE A 159 -0.93 12.43 7.83
N VAL A 160 -1.97 13.14 7.43
CA VAL A 160 -2.53 14.25 8.20
C VAL A 160 -4.03 14.07 8.32
N ILE A 161 -4.56 14.25 9.54
CA ILE A 161 -5.97 14.47 9.76
C ILE A 161 -6.12 15.82 10.48
N ALA A 162 -6.82 16.74 9.86
CA ALA A 162 -7.11 18.05 10.42
C ALA A 162 -8.45 18.56 9.90
N ASP A 163 -9.23 19.20 10.76
CA ASP A 163 -10.51 19.82 10.40
C ASP A 163 -11.49 18.87 9.67
N GLY A 164 -11.49 17.59 10.03
CA GLY A 164 -12.32 16.56 9.40
C GLY A 164 -11.87 16.15 8.00
N ILE A 165 -10.65 16.51 7.59
CA ILE A 165 -10.04 16.10 6.31
C ILE A 165 -8.88 15.16 6.59
N ALA A 166 -8.92 13.98 5.98
CA ALA A 166 -7.78 13.07 5.94
C ALA A 166 -6.99 13.31 4.65
N ARG A 167 -5.65 13.33 4.76
CA ARG A 167 -4.74 13.59 3.65
C ARG A 167 -3.53 12.67 3.71
N MET A 168 -3.12 12.16 2.56
CA MET A 168 -1.87 11.41 2.42
C MET A 168 -1.04 11.98 1.29
N VAL A 169 0.26 12.19 1.54
CA VAL A 169 1.20 12.77 0.57
C VAL A 169 2.48 11.96 0.55
N THR A 170 2.96 11.65 -0.65
CA THR A 170 4.23 10.95 -0.88
C THR A 170 5.02 11.62 -1.99
N THR A 171 6.33 11.54 -1.92
CA THR A 171 7.22 12.08 -2.97
C THR A 171 8.60 11.42 -2.92
N ASP A 172 9.27 11.35 -4.08
CA ASP A 172 10.68 10.99 -4.20
C ASP A 172 11.57 12.19 -4.60
N GLY A 173 10.96 13.40 -4.67
CA GLY A 173 11.61 14.65 -5.07
C GLY A 173 11.53 14.92 -6.58
N HIS A 174 11.06 13.98 -7.40
CA HIS A 174 10.82 14.13 -8.84
C HIS A 174 9.35 14.10 -9.20
N ARG A 175 8.56 13.48 -8.36
CA ARG A 175 7.11 13.38 -8.46
C ARG A 175 6.48 13.41 -7.07
N LEU A 176 5.19 13.71 -7.01
CA LEU A 176 4.41 13.76 -5.79
C LEU A 176 3.00 13.22 -6.05
N ALA A 177 2.55 12.33 -5.16
CA ALA A 177 1.16 11.90 -5.11
C ALA A 177 0.49 12.50 -3.87
N PHE A 178 -0.64 13.14 -4.08
CA PHE A 178 -1.45 13.80 -3.07
C PHE A 178 -2.88 13.31 -3.17
N ILE A 179 -3.45 12.89 -2.05
CA ILE A 179 -4.85 12.53 -1.96
C ILE A 179 -5.45 13.07 -0.68
N GLU A 180 -6.66 13.62 -0.77
CA GLU A 180 -7.42 13.99 0.40
C GLU A 180 -8.91 13.67 0.24
N GLN A 181 -9.56 13.44 1.37
CA GLN A 181 -11.00 13.21 1.47
C GLN A 181 -11.54 13.82 2.76
N LYS A 182 -12.74 14.36 2.69
CA LYS A 182 -13.49 14.78 3.86
C LYS A 182 -14.05 13.54 4.56
N LEU A 183 -13.71 13.36 5.84
CA LEU A 183 -14.23 12.28 6.66
C LEU A 183 -15.69 12.52 7.03
N SER A 184 -16.51 11.48 7.01
CA SER A 184 -17.88 11.53 7.46
C SER A 184 -17.90 11.45 9.00
N GLY A 185 -18.33 12.50 9.70
CA GLY A 185 -18.48 12.52 11.16
C GLY A 185 -18.36 13.93 11.73
N ASP A 186 -19.15 14.21 12.76
CA ASP A 186 -19.14 15.50 13.52
C ASP A 186 -18.12 15.49 14.67
N GLU A 187 -17.35 14.43 14.84
CA GLU A 187 -16.41 14.33 15.95
C GLU A 187 -15.21 15.26 15.73
N LYS A 188 -14.84 15.97 16.77
CA LYS A 188 -13.55 16.65 16.90
C LYS A 188 -12.44 15.61 16.84
N THR A 189 -12.11 15.20 15.64
CA THR A 189 -11.03 14.24 15.38
C THR A 189 -9.74 14.87 15.88
N SER A 190 -9.02 14.19 16.76
CA SER A 190 -7.70 14.63 17.19
C SER A 190 -6.83 14.89 15.96
N ALA A 191 -6.18 16.05 15.91
CA ALA A 191 -5.28 16.34 14.80
C ALA A 191 -4.14 15.33 14.78
N ILE A 192 -3.92 14.70 13.63
CA ILE A 192 -2.82 13.77 13.36
C ILE A 192 -1.90 14.42 12.35
N ASP A 193 -0.61 14.32 12.59
CA ASP A 193 0.44 14.75 11.67
C ASP A 193 1.64 13.83 11.81
N THR A 194 1.68 12.75 11.04
CA THR A 194 2.66 11.70 11.21
C THR A 194 3.28 11.23 9.88
N LEU A 195 4.42 10.54 9.98
CA LEU A 195 5.09 9.90 8.84
C LEU A 195 4.99 8.38 8.99
N ILE A 196 4.26 7.74 8.08
CA ILE A 196 4.08 6.30 8.05
C ILE A 196 5.12 5.68 7.12
N PRO A 197 6.01 4.79 7.60
CA PRO A 197 7.00 4.14 6.76
C PRO A 197 6.37 3.34 5.62
N ARG A 198 7.05 3.32 4.46
CA ARG A 198 6.59 2.57 3.27
C ARG A 198 6.28 1.11 3.58
N LYS A 199 7.13 0.43 4.38
CA LYS A 199 6.93 -0.98 4.76
C LYS A 199 5.61 -1.16 5.49
N ALA A 200 5.32 -0.31 6.48
CA ALA A 200 4.06 -0.35 7.22
C ALA A 200 2.84 -0.15 6.30
N LEU A 201 2.88 0.82 5.39
CA LEU A 201 1.80 1.05 4.42
C LEU A 201 1.54 -0.17 3.54
N LEU A 202 2.60 -0.82 3.04
CA LEU A 202 2.44 -1.98 2.17
C LEU A 202 1.89 -3.21 2.92
N GLU A 203 2.24 -3.41 4.19
CA GLU A 203 1.66 -4.47 5.01
C GLU A 203 0.22 -4.14 5.41
N LEU A 204 -0.09 -2.88 5.75
CA LEU A 204 -1.45 -2.42 6.00
C LEU A 204 -2.37 -2.64 4.80
N ALA A 205 -1.91 -2.32 3.59
CA ALA A 205 -2.70 -2.54 2.38
C ALA A 205 -3.06 -4.02 2.17
N LYS A 206 -2.22 -4.96 2.61
CA LYS A 206 -2.53 -6.39 2.55
C LYS A 206 -3.60 -6.79 3.56
N ILE A 207 -3.50 -6.27 4.80
CA ILE A 207 -4.44 -6.56 5.89
C ILE A 207 -5.81 -5.93 5.59
N ALA A 208 -5.82 -4.70 5.05
CA ALA A 208 -7.03 -3.94 4.78
C ALA A 208 -7.75 -4.29 3.47
N ARG A 209 -7.16 -5.15 2.61
CA ARG A 209 -7.67 -5.40 1.24
C ARG A 209 -9.07 -5.98 1.22
N ASP A 210 -9.35 -6.92 2.13
CA ASP A 210 -10.59 -7.71 2.13
C ASP A 210 -11.49 -7.36 3.32
N THR A 211 -11.21 -6.23 3.99
CA THR A 211 -11.92 -5.78 5.19
C THR A 211 -12.94 -4.71 4.85
N GLY A 212 -14.19 -4.94 5.22
CA GLY A 212 -15.27 -3.95 5.11
C GLY A 212 -15.44 -3.05 6.34
N GLY A 213 -14.57 -3.18 7.34
CA GLY A 213 -14.64 -2.46 8.62
C GLY A 213 -13.74 -1.23 8.70
N ASP A 214 -13.47 -0.82 9.92
CA ASP A 214 -12.63 0.33 10.24
C ASP A 214 -11.24 -0.11 10.71
N ILE A 215 -10.28 0.77 10.51
CA ILE A 215 -8.95 0.71 11.12
C ILE A 215 -8.98 1.56 12.38
N ALA A 216 -8.67 0.95 13.53
CA ALA A 216 -8.39 1.69 14.74
C ALA A 216 -6.93 2.17 14.72
N PHE A 217 -6.73 3.47 14.49
CA PHE A 217 -5.42 4.10 14.43
C PHE A 217 -5.06 4.77 15.75
N GLY A 218 -3.81 4.61 16.16
CA GLY A 218 -3.28 5.33 17.31
C GLY A 218 -1.78 5.57 17.16
N GLU A 219 -1.26 6.52 17.92
CA GLU A 219 0.16 6.84 17.94
C GLU A 219 0.68 7.14 19.33
N ASP A 220 1.93 6.83 19.58
CA ASP A 220 2.72 7.33 20.71
C ASP A 220 3.98 8.07 20.17
N GLN A 221 4.88 8.45 21.05
CA GLN A 221 6.09 9.21 20.65
C GLN A 221 7.00 8.49 19.64
N LYS A 222 6.88 7.16 19.50
CA LYS A 222 7.81 6.33 18.71
C LYS A 222 7.12 5.37 17.77
N HIS A 223 5.83 5.08 18.01
CA HIS A 223 5.14 4.01 17.30
C HIS A 223 3.78 4.47 16.80
N LEU A 224 3.39 3.89 15.69
CA LEU A 224 2.07 3.95 15.09
C LEU A 224 1.41 2.58 15.27
N PHE A 225 0.14 2.57 15.61
CA PHE A 225 -0.65 1.38 15.88
C PHE A 225 -1.86 1.36 14.94
N PHE A 226 -2.06 0.25 14.25
CA PHE A 226 -3.17 0.04 13.34
C PHE A 226 -3.81 -1.30 13.65
N GLU A 227 -5.04 -1.28 14.15
CA GLU A 227 -5.79 -2.50 14.48
C GLU A 227 -6.94 -2.68 13.49
N ILE A 228 -7.03 -3.88 12.91
CA ILE A 228 -8.03 -4.28 11.91
C ILE A 228 -8.43 -5.73 12.22
N GLU A 229 -9.69 -5.98 12.57
CA GLU A 229 -10.24 -7.33 12.75
C GLU A 229 -9.36 -8.25 13.63
N GLY A 230 -8.90 -7.75 14.78
CA GLY A 230 -8.07 -8.51 15.72
C GLY A 230 -6.58 -8.62 15.33
N ARG A 231 -6.18 -8.01 14.19
CA ARG A 231 -4.78 -7.90 13.78
C ARG A 231 -4.25 -6.53 14.11
N LEU A 232 -3.13 -6.47 14.83
CA LEU A 232 -2.46 -5.23 15.18
C LEU A 232 -1.13 -5.13 14.43
N LEU A 233 -1.01 -4.11 13.59
CA LEU A 233 0.27 -3.69 13.03
C LEU A 233 0.82 -2.54 13.85
N ILE A 234 2.06 -2.69 14.31
CA ILE A 234 2.83 -1.67 15.03
C ILE A 234 3.99 -1.28 14.14
N SER A 235 4.17 0.01 13.90
CA SER A 235 5.31 0.53 13.15
C SER A 235 6.04 1.59 13.94
N ARG A 236 7.36 1.63 13.84
CA ARG A 236 8.10 2.84 14.25
C ARG A 236 7.69 4.00 13.35
N THR A 237 7.55 5.19 13.92
CA THR A 237 7.38 6.41 13.15
C THR A 237 8.69 6.85 12.53
N LEU A 238 8.64 7.46 11.33
CA LEU A 238 9.80 8.11 10.75
C LEU A 238 10.06 9.43 11.48
N THR A 239 11.32 9.67 11.83
CA THR A 239 11.74 10.93 12.45
C THR A 239 12.17 11.93 11.40
N GLY A 240 11.91 13.22 11.63
CA GLY A 240 12.29 14.31 10.75
C GLY A 240 11.10 15.05 10.16
N SER A 241 11.39 16.07 9.34
CA SER A 241 10.37 16.91 8.73
C SER A 241 10.15 16.53 7.28
N PHE A 242 8.91 16.22 6.91
CA PHE A 242 8.54 16.06 5.50
C PHE A 242 8.65 17.41 4.79
N PRO A 243 9.13 17.48 3.53
CA PRO A 243 9.22 18.74 2.80
C PRO A 243 7.87 19.46 2.70
N ASN A 244 7.93 20.79 2.61
CA ASN A 244 6.71 21.55 2.34
C ASN A 244 6.26 21.29 0.89
N TYR A 245 5.39 20.32 0.71
CA TYR A 245 4.88 19.87 -0.57
C TYR A 245 3.95 20.90 -1.23
N GLU A 246 3.35 21.83 -0.46
CA GLU A 246 2.46 22.87 -0.99
C GLU A 246 3.19 23.85 -1.93
N LEU A 247 4.52 23.98 -1.74
CA LEU A 247 5.36 24.82 -2.61
C LEU A 247 5.58 24.22 -4.01
N VAL A 248 5.42 22.91 -4.16
CA VAL A 248 5.59 22.22 -5.45
C VAL A 248 4.28 21.89 -6.13
N MET A 249 3.15 22.15 -5.49
CA MET A 249 1.84 22.01 -6.11
C MET A 249 1.61 23.15 -7.11
N PRO A 250 1.31 22.83 -8.39
CA PRO A 250 1.09 23.87 -9.40
C PRO A 250 -0.12 24.74 -9.04
N LYS A 251 0.02 26.05 -9.25
CA LYS A 251 -1.07 27.02 -9.02
C LYS A 251 -1.56 27.67 -10.31
N ASP A 252 -0.75 27.61 -11.37
CA ASP A 252 -0.91 28.36 -12.60
C ASP A 252 -0.90 27.46 -13.85
N ASN A 253 -1.34 26.20 -13.72
CA ASN A 253 -1.50 25.30 -14.86
C ASN A 253 -2.84 25.62 -15.55
N ASP A 254 -2.79 26.50 -16.54
CA ASP A 254 -3.94 27.04 -17.28
C ASP A 254 -4.24 26.29 -18.59
N LEU A 255 -3.36 25.37 -18.98
CA LEU A 255 -3.56 24.46 -20.10
C LEU A 255 -3.93 23.06 -19.59
N ALA A 256 -4.94 22.44 -20.20
CA ALA A 256 -5.39 21.11 -19.85
C ALA A 256 -5.70 20.28 -21.08
N ALA A 257 -5.13 19.08 -21.16
CA ALA A 257 -5.47 18.05 -22.14
C ALA A 257 -6.17 16.88 -21.47
N VAL A 258 -7.31 16.44 -22.02
CA VAL A 258 -8.05 15.30 -21.47
C VAL A 258 -8.00 14.14 -22.44
N PHE A 259 -7.60 12.96 -21.96
CA PHE A 259 -7.42 11.77 -22.77
C PHE A 259 -7.95 10.51 -22.07
N ASP A 260 -8.15 9.44 -22.85
CA ASP A 260 -8.50 8.12 -22.34
C ASP A 260 -7.30 7.47 -21.62
N LEU A 261 -7.54 6.96 -20.40
CA LEU A 261 -6.52 6.33 -19.57
C LEU A 261 -5.90 5.10 -20.23
N GLU A 262 -6.73 4.21 -20.79
CA GLU A 262 -6.26 2.93 -21.34
C GLU A 262 -5.47 3.12 -22.62
N GLU A 263 -5.91 4.04 -23.49
CA GLU A 263 -5.20 4.39 -24.71
C GLU A 263 -3.83 4.99 -24.39
N MET A 264 -3.77 5.96 -23.48
CA MET A 264 -2.51 6.59 -23.08
C MET A 264 -1.58 5.58 -22.38
N ARG A 265 -2.11 4.74 -21.48
CA ARG A 265 -1.33 3.71 -20.80
C ARG A 265 -0.68 2.74 -21.78
N ALA A 266 -1.46 2.29 -22.77
CA ALA A 266 -0.99 1.38 -23.79
C ALA A 266 0.06 2.04 -24.70
N ALA A 267 -0.13 3.32 -25.06
CA ALA A 267 0.82 4.08 -25.87
C ALA A 267 2.15 4.32 -25.14
N VAL A 268 2.10 4.78 -23.88
CA VAL A 268 3.30 4.94 -23.04
C VAL A 268 4.08 3.63 -22.95
N ARG A 269 3.37 2.51 -22.73
CA ARG A 269 4.00 1.18 -22.61
C ARG A 269 4.69 0.75 -23.91
N ARG A 270 4.09 1.01 -25.09
CA ARG A 270 4.69 0.66 -26.37
C ARG A 270 5.87 1.55 -26.71
N VAL A 271 5.70 2.87 -26.59
CA VAL A 271 6.74 3.84 -26.96
C VAL A 271 7.94 3.73 -26.00
N SER A 272 7.72 3.42 -24.71
CA SER A 272 8.80 3.26 -23.73
C SER A 272 9.77 2.11 -24.05
N LEU A 273 9.41 1.15 -24.91
CA LEU A 273 10.30 0.09 -25.38
C LEU A 273 11.49 0.62 -26.19
N MET A 274 11.36 1.84 -26.74
CA MET A 274 12.41 2.53 -27.51
C MET A 274 13.10 3.64 -26.71
N ALA A 275 12.78 3.75 -25.41
CA ALA A 275 13.42 4.75 -24.56
C ALA A 275 14.81 4.29 -24.10
N ASP A 276 15.76 5.23 -24.00
CA ASP A 276 17.08 4.95 -23.43
C ASP A 276 16.98 4.48 -21.99
N ASP A 277 17.64 3.38 -21.66
CA ASP A 277 17.57 2.72 -20.35
C ASP A 277 18.05 3.58 -19.17
N ARG A 278 18.98 4.51 -19.41
CA ARG A 278 19.56 5.36 -18.36
C ARG A 278 18.69 6.57 -18.09
N THR A 279 18.23 7.24 -19.14
CA THR A 279 17.43 8.46 -19.00
C THR A 279 15.97 8.16 -18.80
N ARG A 280 15.47 7.03 -19.32
CA ARG A 280 14.07 6.62 -19.31
C ARG A 280 13.14 7.71 -19.84
N SER A 281 13.66 8.54 -20.75
CA SER A 281 12.94 9.72 -21.22
C SER A 281 11.95 9.38 -22.33
N ILE A 282 10.76 9.95 -22.22
CA ILE A 282 9.74 10.01 -23.25
C ILE A 282 9.33 11.47 -23.43
N ARG A 283 9.10 11.88 -24.66
CA ARG A 283 8.63 13.23 -24.99
C ARG A 283 7.16 13.18 -25.41
N LEU A 284 6.33 13.94 -24.72
CA LEU A 284 4.94 14.20 -25.07
C LEU A 284 4.89 15.54 -25.82
N ILE A 285 4.24 15.58 -26.96
CA ILE A 285 3.97 16.81 -27.71
C ILE A 285 2.46 16.98 -27.74
N VAL A 286 1.96 17.90 -26.94
CA VAL A 286 0.52 18.19 -26.84
C VAL A 286 0.15 19.15 -27.96
N ARG A 287 -0.83 18.76 -28.78
CA ARG A 287 -1.32 19.51 -29.95
C ARG A 287 -2.83 19.59 -29.94
N ASP A 288 -3.38 20.42 -30.81
CA ASP A 288 -4.83 20.49 -31.02
C ASP A 288 -5.41 19.11 -31.37
N GLY A 289 -6.28 18.58 -30.51
CA GLY A 289 -6.94 17.29 -30.65
C GLY A 289 -6.11 16.02 -30.35
N GLU A 290 -4.80 16.12 -30.04
CA GLU A 290 -3.95 14.94 -29.86
C GLU A 290 -2.72 15.15 -28.96
N ILE A 291 -2.18 14.03 -28.46
CA ILE A 291 -0.86 13.98 -27.80
C ILE A 291 0.02 12.99 -28.56
N GLU A 292 1.13 13.47 -29.08
CA GLU A 292 2.15 12.63 -29.71
C GLU A 292 3.19 12.22 -28.68
N LEU A 293 3.46 10.91 -28.57
CA LEU A 293 4.49 10.33 -27.72
C LEU A 293 5.70 9.94 -28.55
N ASN A 294 6.90 10.34 -28.14
CA ASN A 294 8.15 10.00 -28.80
C ASN A 294 9.18 9.49 -27.79
N ALA A 295 9.88 8.42 -28.14
CA ALA A 295 11.07 7.97 -27.44
C ALA A 295 12.17 7.67 -28.46
N GLN A 296 13.42 7.90 -28.07
CA GLN A 296 14.57 7.67 -28.92
C GLN A 296 15.75 7.15 -28.09
N SER A 297 16.37 6.10 -28.58
CA SER A 297 17.64 5.57 -28.08
C SER A 297 18.65 5.53 -29.23
N SER A 298 19.90 5.89 -28.97
CA SER A 298 20.98 5.81 -29.96
C SER A 298 21.32 4.38 -30.36
N GLU A 299 20.96 3.40 -29.51
CA GLU A 299 21.30 1.98 -29.72
C GLU A 299 20.12 1.19 -30.30
N GLU A 300 18.87 1.57 -29.93
CA GLU A 300 17.67 0.78 -30.23
C GLU A 300 16.79 1.40 -31.34
N GLY A 301 16.93 2.71 -31.61
CA GLY A 301 16.13 3.42 -32.58
C GLY A 301 15.12 4.39 -32.01
N GLU A 302 13.99 4.57 -32.69
CA GLU A 302 12.93 5.51 -32.28
C GLU A 302 11.55 4.89 -32.31
N GLY A 303 10.67 5.36 -31.42
CA GLY A 303 9.26 4.99 -31.33
C GLY A 303 8.38 6.22 -31.30
N ARG A 304 7.29 6.18 -32.05
CA ARG A 304 6.30 7.26 -32.09
C ARG A 304 4.89 6.70 -32.07
N GLU A 305 4.00 7.35 -31.32
CA GLU A 305 2.58 7.03 -31.28
C GLU A 305 1.77 8.28 -30.98
N VAL A 306 0.52 8.32 -31.44
CA VAL A 306 -0.41 9.43 -31.24
C VAL A 306 -1.64 8.94 -30.51
N VAL A 307 -2.06 9.66 -29.48
CA VAL A 307 -3.27 9.40 -28.68
C VAL A 307 -4.21 10.59 -28.85
N PRO A 308 -5.50 10.37 -29.17
CA PRO A 308 -6.49 11.44 -29.18
C PRO A 308 -6.62 12.13 -27.82
N ALA A 309 -6.76 13.44 -27.82
CA ALA A 309 -6.96 14.22 -26.59
C ALA A 309 -7.86 15.41 -26.85
N GLU A 310 -8.69 15.75 -25.89
CA GLU A 310 -9.44 17.01 -25.89
C GLU A 310 -8.51 18.13 -25.43
N TYR A 311 -7.96 18.85 -26.37
CA TYR A 311 -7.06 19.97 -26.14
C TYR A 311 -7.20 20.99 -27.26
N THR A 312 -7.21 22.25 -26.90
CA THR A 312 -7.10 23.38 -27.81
C THR A 312 -6.12 24.39 -27.22
N GLY A 313 -4.97 24.54 -27.84
CA GLY A 313 -3.92 25.40 -27.32
C GLY A 313 -2.63 25.31 -28.13
N PRO A 314 -1.57 26.00 -27.70
CA PRO A 314 -0.27 25.98 -28.38
C PRO A 314 0.38 24.59 -28.33
N GLU A 315 1.08 24.21 -29.40
CA GLU A 315 1.93 23.03 -29.38
C GLU A 315 2.96 23.14 -28.26
N THR A 316 2.92 22.17 -27.33
CA THR A 316 3.80 22.17 -26.15
C THR A 316 4.52 20.83 -26.00
N PRO A 317 5.84 20.77 -26.21
CA PRO A 317 6.64 19.58 -25.96
C PRO A 317 7.05 19.51 -24.50
N ILE A 318 6.84 18.34 -23.85
CA ILE A 318 7.18 18.13 -22.43
C ILE A 318 7.86 16.77 -22.29
N GLY A 319 9.02 16.71 -21.62
CA GLY A 319 9.74 15.47 -21.37
C GLY A 319 9.41 14.85 -20.03
N PHE A 320 9.33 13.53 -19.97
CA PHE A 320 9.06 12.79 -18.75
C PHE A 320 9.91 11.53 -18.62
N ASN A 321 10.11 11.09 -17.41
CA ASN A 321 10.45 9.70 -17.15
C ASN A 321 9.18 8.84 -17.36
N TRP A 322 9.21 7.94 -18.34
CA TRP A 322 8.05 7.12 -18.70
C TRP A 322 7.53 6.25 -17.56
N GLN A 323 8.41 5.82 -16.64
CA GLN A 323 7.99 5.02 -15.50
C GLN A 323 7.05 5.79 -14.57
N TYR A 324 7.31 7.09 -14.37
CA TYR A 324 6.44 7.94 -13.54
C TYR A 324 5.05 8.08 -14.13
N LEU A 325 4.96 8.24 -15.46
CA LEU A 325 3.67 8.27 -16.15
C LEU A 325 2.93 6.93 -16.03
N LEU A 326 3.65 5.84 -16.29
CA LEU A 326 3.05 4.50 -16.31
C LEU A 326 2.58 4.05 -14.93
N GLU A 327 3.31 4.37 -13.86
CA GLU A 327 2.91 4.05 -12.49
C GLU A 327 1.61 4.77 -12.10
N PHE A 328 1.47 6.04 -12.43
CA PHE A 328 0.21 6.76 -12.23
C PHE A 328 -0.94 6.14 -13.04
N LEU A 329 -0.74 5.92 -14.34
CA LEU A 329 -1.77 5.36 -15.21
C LEU A 329 -2.21 3.95 -14.80
N ASN A 330 -1.29 3.12 -14.29
CA ASN A 330 -1.63 1.80 -13.76
C ASN A 330 -2.49 1.89 -12.49
N ASN A 331 -2.15 2.80 -11.58
CA ASN A 331 -2.91 2.99 -10.34
C ASN A 331 -4.29 3.61 -10.61
N ALA A 332 -4.36 4.64 -11.43
CA ALA A 332 -5.64 5.25 -11.83
C ALA A 332 -6.59 4.26 -12.52
N GLY A 333 -6.06 3.30 -13.30
CA GLY A 333 -6.86 2.23 -13.93
C GLY A 333 -7.42 1.22 -12.92
N SER A 334 -6.71 0.91 -11.86
CA SER A 334 -7.24 0.03 -10.80
C SER A 334 -8.37 0.68 -10.00
N MET A 335 -8.34 2.00 -9.84
CA MET A 335 -9.38 2.79 -9.20
C MET A 335 -10.71 2.72 -9.95
N ALA A 336 -10.68 2.92 -11.26
CA ALA A 336 -11.87 2.89 -12.10
C ALA A 336 -12.59 1.54 -12.03
N ASN A 337 -11.86 0.45 -11.84
CA ASN A 337 -12.41 -0.90 -11.75
C ASN A 337 -13.02 -1.19 -10.36
N SER A 338 -12.46 -0.68 -9.27
CA SER A 338 -13.02 -0.86 -7.92
C SER A 338 -14.34 -0.08 -7.72
N THR A 339 -14.39 1.16 -8.18
CA THR A 339 -15.62 1.97 -8.12
C THR A 339 -16.76 1.36 -8.97
N LYS A 340 -16.43 0.71 -10.11
CA LYS A 340 -17.42 -0.03 -10.91
C LYS A 340 -17.96 -1.26 -10.19
N ALA A 341 -17.09 -2.02 -9.52
CA ALA A 341 -17.49 -3.24 -8.79
C ALA A 341 -18.35 -2.94 -7.53
N GLU A 342 -18.16 -1.78 -6.89
CA GLU A 342 -18.98 -1.32 -5.77
C GLU A 342 -20.34 -0.82 -6.24
N ALA A 343 -20.41 -0.07 -7.33
CA ALA A 343 -21.68 0.38 -7.93
C ALA A 343 -22.57 -0.78 -8.41
N GLU A 344 -21.98 -1.90 -8.85
CA GLU A 344 -22.72 -3.12 -9.20
C GLU A 344 -23.28 -3.86 -7.98
N LYS A 345 -22.65 -3.77 -6.81
CA LYS A 345 -23.13 -4.39 -5.56
C LYS A 345 -24.26 -3.62 -4.88
N GLU A 346 -24.33 -2.30 -5.05
CA GLU A 346 -25.41 -1.48 -4.50
C GLU A 346 -26.73 -1.56 -5.30
N SER A 347 -26.73 -2.13 -6.50
CA SER A 347 -27.91 -2.19 -7.38
C SER A 347 -28.91 -3.33 -7.08
N ASP A 348 -28.67 -4.21 -6.11
CA ASP A 348 -29.49 -5.39 -5.82
C ASP A 348 -30.68 -5.15 -4.87
N GLY A 349 -31.02 -3.90 -4.58
CA GLY A 349 -31.99 -3.55 -3.51
C GLY A 349 -33.34 -2.97 -3.88
N ASP A 350 -33.62 -2.42 -5.07
CA ASP A 350 -34.99 -2.05 -5.53
C ASP A 350 -35.00 -1.59 -7.00
N GLY A 351 -35.83 -2.21 -7.80
CA GLY A 351 -36.02 -2.25 -9.25
C GLY A 351 -36.10 -0.95 -10.06
N THR A 352 -35.28 0.05 -9.85
CA THR A 352 -35.10 1.16 -10.79
C THR A 352 -33.63 1.49 -10.99
N VAL A 353 -32.97 0.71 -11.84
CA VAL A 353 -31.60 0.92 -12.28
C VAL A 353 -31.54 2.16 -13.19
N ARG A 354 -30.97 3.25 -12.71
CA ARG A 354 -30.29 4.18 -13.59
C ARG A 354 -28.97 3.55 -14.00
N VAL A 355 -28.99 2.82 -15.10
CA VAL A 355 -27.79 2.33 -15.76
C VAL A 355 -26.95 3.57 -16.09
N ARG A 356 -25.95 3.90 -15.28
CA ARG A 356 -24.77 4.60 -15.77
C ARG A 356 -24.12 3.60 -16.70
N ASP A 357 -23.96 3.95 -17.96
CA ASP A 357 -23.31 3.11 -18.96
C ASP A 357 -22.03 2.53 -18.36
N GLY A 358 -22.02 1.24 -18.04
CA GLY A 358 -20.91 0.52 -17.41
C GLY A 358 -19.63 0.43 -18.27
N ASN A 359 -19.57 1.23 -19.34
CA ASN A 359 -18.48 1.30 -20.30
C ASN A 359 -17.91 2.72 -20.47
N ALA A 360 -18.19 3.66 -19.55
CA ALA A 360 -17.55 4.96 -19.61
C ALA A 360 -16.05 4.81 -19.39
N ALA A 361 -15.25 5.18 -20.39
CA ALA A 361 -13.80 5.18 -20.34
C ALA A 361 -13.31 6.14 -19.24
N THR A 362 -12.32 5.72 -18.46
CA THR A 362 -11.71 6.58 -17.44
C THR A 362 -10.90 7.66 -18.12
N ARG A 363 -11.19 8.91 -17.84
CA ARG A 363 -10.56 10.07 -18.46
C ARG A 363 -9.57 10.72 -17.50
N ILE A 364 -8.40 11.08 -18.00
CA ILE A 364 -7.35 11.77 -17.26
C ILE A 364 -7.25 13.21 -17.73
N SER A 365 -7.29 14.14 -16.80
CA SER A 365 -6.93 15.55 -17.04
C SER A 365 -5.44 15.73 -16.78
N PHE A 366 -4.72 16.15 -17.80
CA PHE A 366 -3.30 16.51 -17.77
C PHE A 366 -3.17 18.03 -17.85
N GLU A 367 -2.75 18.64 -16.75
CA GLU A 367 -2.67 20.07 -16.56
C GLU A 367 -1.21 20.53 -16.54
N PHE A 368 -0.91 21.58 -17.29
CA PHE A 368 0.44 22.11 -17.44
C PHE A 368 0.42 23.61 -17.79
N LYS A 369 1.56 24.27 -17.67
CA LYS A 369 1.76 25.66 -18.03
C LYS A 369 2.64 25.80 -19.27
N ASP A 370 3.80 25.14 -19.23
CA ASP A 370 4.81 25.15 -20.29
C ASP A 370 5.66 23.86 -20.25
N SER A 371 6.72 23.82 -21.04
CA SER A 371 7.62 22.66 -21.16
C SER A 371 8.47 22.36 -19.92
N ASN A 372 8.57 23.27 -18.95
CA ASN A 372 9.50 23.19 -17.82
C ASN A 372 8.83 23.28 -16.45
N ALA A 373 7.60 23.80 -16.40
CA ALA A 373 6.84 23.89 -15.15
C ALA A 373 6.32 22.53 -14.69
N GLN A 374 6.09 22.39 -13.38
CA GLN A 374 5.46 21.19 -12.81
C GLN A 374 4.13 20.92 -13.50
N THR A 375 3.93 19.67 -13.86
CA THR A 375 2.67 19.19 -14.45
C THR A 375 1.83 18.47 -13.41
N GLN A 376 0.53 18.45 -13.60
CA GLN A 376 -0.42 17.74 -12.74
C GLN A 376 -1.31 16.83 -13.56
N MET A 377 -1.54 15.63 -13.05
CA MET A 377 -2.53 14.71 -13.58
C MET A 377 -3.57 14.36 -12.52
N ARG A 378 -4.82 14.24 -12.93
CA ARG A 378 -5.93 13.79 -12.09
C ARG A 378 -6.98 13.04 -12.91
N ILE A 379 -7.83 12.28 -12.25
CA ILE A 379 -9.00 11.66 -12.89
C ILE A 379 -10.04 12.75 -13.12
N ALA A 380 -10.46 12.94 -14.39
CA ALA A 380 -11.26 14.11 -14.79
C ALA A 380 -12.64 14.17 -14.09
N ASP A 381 -13.28 13.02 -13.85
CA ASP A 381 -14.67 12.94 -13.35
C ASP A 381 -14.76 12.42 -11.91
N ASN A 382 -13.65 12.44 -11.13
CA ASN A 382 -13.67 12.01 -9.74
C ASN A 382 -14.03 13.18 -8.82
N SER A 383 -15.15 13.04 -8.11
CA SER A 383 -15.64 14.02 -7.13
C SER A 383 -15.52 13.55 -5.68
N GLU A 384 -15.18 12.28 -5.45
CA GLU A 384 -15.13 11.68 -4.12
C GLU A 384 -13.83 12.01 -3.38
N TYR A 385 -12.72 12.06 -4.14
CA TYR A 385 -11.38 12.33 -3.62
C TYR A 385 -10.74 13.49 -4.39
N ASP A 386 -10.07 14.42 -3.70
CA ASP A 386 -9.15 15.35 -4.36
C ASP A 386 -7.79 14.65 -4.54
N TYR A 387 -7.62 14.00 -5.70
CA TYR A 387 -6.42 13.26 -6.06
C TYR A 387 -5.61 14.01 -7.11
N LYS A 388 -4.33 14.29 -6.80
CA LYS A 388 -3.39 15.01 -7.66
C LYS A 388 -2.09 14.24 -7.76
N TYR A 389 -1.61 14.05 -8.95
CA TYR A 389 -0.28 13.52 -9.21
C TYR A 389 0.57 14.55 -9.94
N ILE A 390 1.62 15.01 -9.30
CA ILE A 390 2.51 16.04 -9.81
C ILE A 390 3.80 15.39 -10.31
N VAL A 391 4.26 15.75 -11.51
CA VAL A 391 5.52 15.26 -12.08
C VAL A 391 6.36 16.45 -12.53
N MET A 392 7.66 16.37 -12.18
CA MET A 392 8.66 17.31 -12.69
C MET A 392 9.05 16.92 -14.10
N PRO A 393 8.95 17.83 -15.09
CA PRO A 393 9.43 17.57 -16.44
C PRO A 393 10.94 17.34 -16.48
N LEU A 394 11.38 16.51 -17.42
CA LEU A 394 12.78 16.40 -17.79
C LEU A 394 13.13 17.53 -18.76
N ARG A 395 14.31 18.11 -18.60
CA ARG A 395 14.88 19.00 -19.63
C ARG A 395 15.30 18.15 -20.82
N ILE A 396 14.65 18.39 -21.96
CA ILE A 396 14.89 17.67 -23.22
C ILE A 396 15.77 18.53 -24.11
#